data_d23bfaa375c9812975b6e40994fe5e0b
#
_entry.id   d23bfaa375c9812975b6e40994fe5e0b
#
_cell.length_a   1.000
_cell.length_b   1.000
_cell.length_c   1.000
_cell.angle_alpha   90.00
_cell.angle_beta   90.00
_cell.angle_gamma   90.00
#
_symmetry.space_group_name_H-M   'P 1'
#
loop_
_entity.id
_entity.type
_entity.pdbx_description
1 polymer ?
#
loop_
_entity_poly.entity_id
_entity_poly.type
_entity_poly.pdbx_seq_one_letter_code
_entity_poly.pdbx_strand_id
1 'polypeptide(L)'
;IAEVKKKHPDVLFLAEAFTKPKVMQQLGKQGYTQSYTYFTWRESKHELIEYMNELTKTDQKEYMRPNFWPNTPDINPFHLQGAPESKYLQRYALAATLSSNIGIYGPVFDQMISDPIPGKEEYYMSEKFQLCHYDWFKENKVTTLISRINNIRKENESYQQTNNIQFLETGNDQ
;
A
#
# COMPACT_ATOMS: atom_id res chain seq x y z
N ILE A 1 8.69 18.84 11.25
CA ILE A 1 9.39 18.28 10.07
C ILE A 1 10.57 19.18 9.71
N ALA A 2 10.36 20.45 9.33
CA ALA A 2 11.41 21.34 8.84
C ALA A 2 12.64 21.43 9.77
N GLU A 3 12.43 21.60 11.07
CA GLU A 3 13.54 21.70 12.03
C GLU A 3 14.34 20.38 12.18
N VAL A 4 13.66 19.24 12.10
CA VAL A 4 14.33 17.93 12.11
C VAL A 4 15.12 17.75 10.81
N LYS A 5 14.53 18.06 9.67
CA LYS A 5 15.18 17.95 8.36
C LYS A 5 16.42 18.81 8.20
N LYS A 6 16.51 19.96 8.88
CA LYS A 6 17.74 20.77 8.91
C LYS A 6 18.92 20.04 9.55
N LYS A 7 18.68 19.25 10.58
CA LYS A 7 19.72 18.52 11.32
C LYS A 7 19.92 17.10 10.80
N HIS A 8 18.84 16.48 10.31
CA HIS A 8 18.78 15.10 9.89
C HIS A 8 18.01 15.00 8.55
N PRO A 9 18.63 15.36 7.42
CA PRO A 9 17.95 15.43 6.12
C PRO A 9 17.40 14.08 5.65
N ASP A 10 18.02 12.97 6.06
CA ASP A 10 17.66 11.62 5.64
C ASP A 10 16.48 11.00 6.42
N VAL A 11 16.00 11.66 7.49
CA VAL A 11 14.85 11.15 8.27
C VAL A 11 13.59 11.15 7.40
N LEU A 12 12.92 10.01 7.34
CA LEU A 12 11.63 9.88 6.66
C LEU A 12 10.47 10.21 7.61
N PHE A 13 9.50 10.95 7.10
CA PHE A 13 8.25 11.24 7.78
C PHE A 13 7.11 10.59 7.02
N LEU A 14 6.49 9.58 7.62
CA LEU A 14 5.37 8.86 7.05
C LEU A 14 4.08 9.38 7.67
N ALA A 15 3.10 9.75 6.84
CA ALA A 15 1.79 10.15 7.29
C ALA A 15 0.84 8.95 7.21
N GLU A 16 0.51 8.37 8.34
CA GLU A 16 -0.60 7.42 8.46
C GLU A 16 -1.83 8.18 8.95
N ALA A 17 -2.56 8.76 8.01
CA ALA A 17 -3.71 9.59 8.32
C ALA A 17 -4.83 9.34 7.33
N PHE A 18 -5.59 8.26 7.54
CA PHE A 18 -6.79 7.93 6.75
C PHE A 18 -7.95 8.87 7.10
N THR A 19 -7.79 10.13 6.72
CA THR A 19 -8.76 11.19 6.97
C THR A 19 -9.39 11.67 5.66
N LYS A 20 -10.06 12.82 5.69
CA LYS A 20 -10.61 13.43 4.47
C LYS A 20 -9.48 13.78 3.48
N PRO A 21 -9.69 13.65 2.15
CA PRO A 21 -8.66 13.89 1.14
C PRO A 21 -7.92 15.21 1.29
N LYS A 22 -8.63 16.31 1.57
CA LYS A 22 -8.02 17.64 1.77
C LYS A 22 -7.03 17.68 2.94
N VAL A 23 -7.27 16.92 4.00
CA VAL A 23 -6.36 16.85 5.16
C VAL A 23 -5.11 16.06 4.79
N MET A 24 -5.26 14.94 4.08
CA MET A 24 -4.11 14.16 3.59
C MET A 24 -3.24 14.99 2.63
N GLN A 25 -3.85 15.71 1.71
CA GLN A 25 -3.14 16.65 0.81
C GLN A 25 -2.39 17.71 1.59
N GLN A 26 -3.00 18.27 2.64
CA GLN A 26 -2.34 19.26 3.49
C GLN A 26 -1.13 18.69 4.21
N LEU A 27 -1.17 17.44 4.68
CA LEU A 27 -0.01 16.77 5.29
C LEU A 27 1.13 16.61 4.26
N GLY A 28 0.82 16.22 3.02
CA GLY A 28 1.81 16.21 1.93
C GLY A 28 2.49 17.56 1.73
N LYS A 29 1.71 18.65 1.72
CA LYS A 29 2.22 20.02 1.60
C LYS A 29 3.05 20.48 2.81
N GLN A 30 2.88 19.85 3.99
CA GLN A 30 3.67 20.14 5.19
C GLN A 30 5.04 19.44 5.20
N GLY A 31 5.39 18.70 4.15
CA GLY A 31 6.70 18.07 4.00
C GLY A 31 6.79 16.63 4.51
N TYR A 32 5.68 15.94 4.68
CA TYR A 32 5.72 14.50 4.87
C TYR A 32 6.36 13.83 3.66
N THR A 33 7.25 12.88 3.91
CA THR A 33 8.04 12.21 2.86
C THR A 33 7.18 11.24 2.06
N GLN A 34 6.25 10.56 2.73
CA GLN A 34 5.29 9.63 2.15
C GLN A 34 3.97 9.71 2.90
N SER A 35 2.88 9.37 2.22
CA SER A 35 1.55 9.24 2.81
C SER A 35 0.96 7.87 2.52
N TYR A 36 0.38 7.23 3.52
CA TYR A 36 -0.53 6.11 3.32
C TYR A 36 -1.71 6.61 2.49
N THR A 37 -2.37 5.70 1.79
CA THR A 37 -3.31 6.06 0.74
C THR A 37 -4.58 5.24 0.81
N TYR A 38 -5.61 5.64 0.05
CA TYR A 38 -6.85 4.86 -0.08
C TYR A 38 -6.74 3.62 -0.97
N PHE A 39 -5.54 3.27 -1.47
CA PHE A 39 -5.32 2.05 -2.24
C PHE A 39 -5.91 0.82 -1.55
N THR A 40 -5.80 0.74 -0.22
CA THR A 40 -6.33 -0.35 0.60
C THR A 40 -7.79 -0.69 0.26
N TRP A 41 -8.61 0.31 -0.09
CA TRP A 41 -10.04 0.18 -0.37
C TRP A 41 -10.42 0.36 -1.84
N ARG A 42 -9.46 0.51 -2.75
CA ARG A 42 -9.70 0.58 -4.19
C ARG A 42 -9.58 -0.81 -4.78
N GLU A 43 -10.69 -1.40 -5.25
CA GLU A 43 -10.73 -2.79 -5.69
C GLU A 43 -10.97 -2.96 -7.18
N SER A 44 -11.92 -2.20 -7.73
CA SER A 44 -12.29 -2.29 -9.14
C SER A 44 -11.26 -1.60 -10.05
N LYS A 45 -11.21 -2.03 -11.31
CA LYS A 45 -10.43 -1.38 -12.38
C LYS A 45 -10.69 0.14 -12.42
N HIS A 46 -11.98 0.51 -12.40
CA HIS A 46 -12.38 1.93 -12.45
C HIS A 46 -11.84 2.73 -11.27
N GLU A 47 -12.03 2.25 -10.05
CA GLU A 47 -11.54 2.93 -8.84
C GLU A 47 -10.02 3.07 -8.82
N LEU A 48 -9.28 2.05 -9.28
CA LEU A 48 -7.82 2.10 -9.35
C LEU A 48 -7.36 3.11 -10.39
N ILE A 49 -7.96 3.13 -11.59
CA ILE A 49 -7.62 4.09 -12.65
C ILE A 49 -7.94 5.52 -12.21
N GLU A 50 -9.13 5.75 -11.64
CA GLU A 50 -9.54 7.06 -11.13
C GLU A 50 -8.56 7.55 -10.05
N TYR A 51 -8.25 6.70 -9.09
CA TYR A 51 -7.34 7.05 -8.00
C TYR A 51 -5.91 7.31 -8.47
N MET A 52 -5.41 6.49 -9.39
CA MET A 52 -4.08 6.73 -9.99
C MET A 52 -4.05 8.03 -10.79
N ASN A 53 -5.11 8.35 -11.53
CA ASN A 53 -5.21 9.63 -12.23
C ASN A 53 -5.27 10.81 -11.25
N GLU A 54 -5.99 10.69 -10.15
CA GLU A 54 -5.99 11.69 -9.07
C GLU A 54 -4.57 11.95 -8.57
N LEU A 55 -3.82 10.90 -8.24
CA LEU A 55 -2.48 11.00 -7.68
C LEU A 55 -1.41 11.49 -8.68
N THR A 56 -1.55 11.14 -9.97
CA THR A 56 -0.46 11.32 -10.96
C THR A 56 -0.75 12.36 -12.04
N LYS A 57 -2.01 12.78 -12.23
CA LYS A 57 -2.41 13.71 -13.29
C LYS A 57 -2.94 15.05 -12.75
N THR A 58 -3.13 15.16 -11.43
CA THR A 58 -3.53 16.42 -10.78
C THR A 58 -2.30 17.09 -10.13
N ASP A 59 -2.53 18.22 -9.45
CA ASP A 59 -1.49 18.91 -8.67
C ASP A 59 -0.94 18.06 -7.50
N GLN A 60 -1.64 17.00 -7.11
CA GLN A 60 -1.16 16.09 -6.06
C GLN A 60 0.20 15.47 -6.38
N LYS A 61 0.52 15.22 -7.65
CA LYS A 61 1.83 14.71 -8.09
C LYS A 61 3.02 15.53 -7.60
N GLU A 62 2.83 16.82 -7.33
CA GLU A 62 3.88 17.74 -6.92
C GLU A 62 4.27 17.57 -5.44
N TYR A 63 3.32 17.20 -4.59
CA TYR A 63 3.52 17.16 -3.14
C TYR A 63 3.16 15.83 -2.47
N MET A 64 2.32 14.98 -3.09
CA MET A 64 2.01 13.66 -2.55
C MET A 64 3.04 12.63 -3.02
N ARG A 65 3.50 11.83 -2.08
CA ARG A 65 4.31 10.62 -2.35
C ARG A 65 3.52 9.44 -1.81
N PRO A 66 2.70 8.80 -2.66
CA PRO A 66 1.81 7.73 -2.23
C PRO A 66 2.61 6.51 -1.78
N ASN A 67 2.15 5.89 -0.71
CA ASN A 67 2.62 4.59 -0.23
C ASN A 67 1.43 3.64 -0.24
N PHE A 68 1.50 2.58 -1.05
CA PHE A 68 0.39 1.63 -1.22
C PHE A 68 0.52 0.47 -0.26
N TRP A 69 -0.51 0.28 0.54
CA TRP A 69 -0.62 -0.79 1.52
C TRP A 69 -1.83 -1.66 1.22
N PRO A 70 -1.65 -2.95 0.87
CA PRO A 70 -2.76 -3.91 0.80
C PRO A 70 -3.45 -4.13 2.13
N ASN A 71 -2.68 -4.16 3.21
CA ASN A 71 -3.13 -4.22 4.59
C ASN A 71 -2.20 -3.41 5.48
N THR A 72 -2.61 -3.04 6.69
CA THR A 72 -1.76 -2.39 7.69
C THR A 72 -1.90 -3.10 9.04
N PRO A 73 -1.06 -2.82 10.05
CA PRO A 73 -1.26 -3.36 11.39
C PRO A 73 -2.64 -3.06 11.99
N ASP A 74 -3.26 -1.96 11.56
CA ASP A 74 -4.56 -1.50 12.04
C ASP A 74 -5.73 -1.87 11.13
N ILE A 75 -5.47 -2.25 9.87
CA ILE A 75 -6.51 -2.43 8.85
C ILE A 75 -6.40 -3.81 8.25
N ASN A 76 -7.42 -4.63 8.51
CA ASN A 76 -7.73 -5.87 7.83
C ASN A 76 -8.90 -5.62 6.88
N PRO A 77 -8.66 -5.20 5.62
CA PRO A 77 -9.74 -4.76 4.75
C PRO A 77 -10.72 -5.90 4.44
N PHE A 78 -12.01 -5.58 4.33
CA PHE A 78 -13.06 -6.58 4.13
C PHE A 78 -12.79 -7.52 2.96
N HIS A 79 -12.23 -7.03 1.88
CA HIS A 79 -11.94 -7.84 0.69
C HIS A 79 -10.78 -8.85 0.87
N LEU A 80 -10.00 -8.76 1.95
CA LEU A 80 -8.97 -9.75 2.30
C LEU A 80 -9.46 -10.75 3.36
N GLN A 81 -10.55 -10.45 4.07
CA GLN A 81 -11.07 -11.33 5.11
C GLN A 81 -11.60 -12.64 4.51
N GLY A 82 -10.92 -13.75 4.81
CA GLY A 82 -11.24 -15.06 4.24
C GLY A 82 -11.03 -15.19 2.73
N ALA A 83 -10.30 -14.27 2.12
CA ALA A 83 -10.07 -14.26 0.68
C ALA A 83 -9.14 -15.40 0.23
N PRO A 84 -9.29 -15.88 -1.03
CA PRO A 84 -8.39 -16.87 -1.59
C PRO A 84 -7.00 -16.30 -1.84
N GLU A 85 -6.00 -17.19 -1.92
CA GLU A 85 -4.59 -16.84 -2.22
C GLU A 85 -4.45 -15.89 -3.43
N SER A 86 -5.26 -16.10 -4.47
CA SER A 86 -5.25 -15.27 -5.68
C SER A 86 -5.52 -13.79 -5.42
N LYS A 87 -6.32 -13.47 -4.40
CA LYS A 87 -6.60 -12.08 -4.02
C LYS A 87 -5.36 -11.41 -3.41
N TYR A 88 -4.61 -12.13 -2.58
CA TYR A 88 -3.35 -11.62 -2.01
C TYR A 88 -2.29 -11.40 -3.10
N LEU A 89 -2.15 -12.35 -4.03
CA LEU A 89 -1.26 -12.21 -5.18
C LEU A 89 -1.62 -10.98 -6.02
N GLN A 90 -2.91 -10.81 -6.35
CA GLN A 90 -3.41 -9.65 -7.09
C GLN A 90 -3.14 -8.33 -6.37
N ARG A 91 -3.48 -8.25 -5.07
CA ARG A 91 -3.32 -7.02 -4.30
C ARG A 91 -1.86 -6.60 -4.17
N TYR A 92 -0.97 -7.56 -3.94
CA TYR A 92 0.47 -7.26 -3.90
C TYR A 92 1.00 -6.79 -5.25
N ALA A 93 0.65 -7.51 -6.32
CA ALA A 93 1.07 -7.13 -7.68
C ALA A 93 0.63 -5.70 -8.02
N LEU A 94 -0.64 -5.36 -7.76
CA LEU A 94 -1.17 -4.01 -8.00
C LEU A 94 -0.46 -2.95 -7.16
N ALA A 95 -0.30 -3.17 -5.85
CA ALA A 95 0.41 -2.23 -4.98
C ALA A 95 1.84 -1.96 -5.47
N ALA A 96 2.56 -3.04 -5.81
CA ALA A 96 3.97 -3.00 -6.15
C ALA A 96 4.25 -2.49 -7.56
N THR A 97 3.28 -2.48 -8.46
CA THR A 97 3.43 -1.99 -9.83
C THR A 97 2.81 -0.63 -10.09
N LEU A 98 1.85 -0.21 -9.28
CA LEU A 98 1.17 1.08 -9.42
C LEU A 98 1.81 2.21 -8.58
N SER A 99 2.67 1.88 -7.61
CA SER A 99 3.32 2.88 -6.76
C SER A 99 4.80 2.61 -6.57
N SER A 100 5.59 3.67 -6.49
CA SER A 100 7.03 3.59 -6.17
C SER A 100 7.28 3.19 -4.71
N ASN A 101 6.36 3.50 -3.80
CA ASN A 101 6.44 3.12 -2.40
C ASN A 101 5.33 2.13 -2.06
N ILE A 102 5.70 1.05 -1.41
CA ILE A 102 4.78 0.02 -0.96
C ILE A 102 5.09 -0.41 0.47
N GLY A 103 4.08 -0.90 1.14
CA GLY A 103 4.22 -1.57 2.42
C GLY A 103 3.26 -2.76 2.51
N ILE A 104 3.62 -3.71 3.35
CA ILE A 104 2.75 -4.81 3.78
C ILE A 104 2.87 -4.98 5.29
N TYR A 105 1.81 -5.42 5.91
CA TYR A 105 1.90 -5.86 7.30
C TYR A 105 2.42 -7.30 7.33
N GLY A 106 3.74 -7.43 7.30
CA GLY A 106 4.63 -8.57 7.47
C GLY A 106 4.06 -9.96 7.26
N PRO A 107 4.29 -10.88 8.21
CA PRO A 107 3.82 -12.26 8.07
C PRO A 107 2.30 -12.40 7.99
N VAL A 108 1.56 -11.43 8.48
CA VAL A 108 0.09 -11.40 8.41
C VAL A 108 -0.40 -11.40 6.98
N PHE A 109 0.22 -10.61 6.09
CA PHE A 109 -0.15 -10.58 4.68
C PHE A 109 0.31 -11.81 3.91
N ASP A 110 1.59 -12.15 4.01
CA ASP A 110 2.18 -13.23 3.22
C ASP A 110 1.72 -14.62 3.66
N GLN A 111 1.29 -14.77 4.92
CA GLN A 111 0.65 -15.98 5.42
C GLN A 111 -0.88 -15.96 5.33
N MET A 112 -1.44 -14.91 4.77
CA MET A 112 -2.89 -14.75 4.55
C MET A 112 -3.71 -14.82 5.84
N ILE A 113 -3.17 -14.29 6.93
CA ILE A 113 -3.86 -14.23 8.22
C ILE A 113 -4.85 -13.07 8.16
N SER A 114 -6.15 -13.38 8.19
CA SER A 114 -7.19 -12.38 7.97
C SER A 114 -8.44 -12.56 8.82
N ASP A 115 -8.34 -13.30 9.91
CA ASP A 115 -9.45 -13.46 10.86
C ASP A 115 -9.84 -12.09 11.45
N PRO A 116 -11.06 -11.59 11.21
CA PRO A 116 -11.45 -10.26 11.65
C PRO A 116 -12.11 -10.27 13.02
N ILE A 117 -12.12 -9.11 13.67
CA ILE A 117 -13.17 -8.82 14.64
C ILE A 117 -14.50 -8.72 13.86
N PRO A 118 -15.56 -9.44 14.24
CA PRO A 118 -16.81 -9.48 13.48
C PRO A 118 -17.34 -8.09 13.11
N GLY A 119 -17.56 -7.86 11.80
CA GLY A 119 -18.09 -6.61 11.27
C GLY A 119 -17.11 -5.43 11.25
N LYS A 120 -15.82 -5.65 11.51
CA LYS A 120 -14.79 -4.62 11.49
C LYS A 120 -13.65 -4.96 10.54
N GLU A 121 -12.96 -3.93 10.09
CA GLU A 121 -11.69 -4.05 9.37
C GLU A 121 -10.49 -4.09 10.33
N GLU A 122 -10.62 -4.89 11.38
CA GLU A 122 -9.59 -5.08 12.41
C GLU A 122 -9.27 -6.57 12.55
N TYR A 123 -8.01 -6.90 12.80
CA TYR A 123 -7.59 -8.29 13.06
C TYR A 123 -8.09 -8.76 14.43
N TYR A 124 -8.61 -10.00 14.47
CA TYR A 124 -9.03 -10.63 15.73
C TYR A 124 -7.85 -10.82 16.68
N MET A 125 -6.72 -11.31 16.15
CA MET A 125 -5.45 -11.41 16.85
C MET A 125 -4.52 -10.32 16.32
N SER A 126 -4.27 -9.29 17.12
CA SER A 126 -3.47 -8.14 16.72
C SER A 126 -2.26 -7.97 17.64
N GLU A 127 -1.08 -7.79 17.05
CA GLU A 127 0.16 -7.50 17.78
C GLU A 127 0.10 -6.22 18.62
N LYS A 128 -0.88 -5.36 18.37
CA LYS A 128 -1.16 -4.19 19.23
C LYS A 128 -1.49 -4.60 20.68
N PHE A 129 -2.11 -5.77 20.86
CA PHE A 129 -2.66 -6.21 22.14
C PHE A 129 -2.18 -7.59 22.57
N GLN A 130 -1.55 -8.33 21.66
CA GLN A 130 -1.19 -9.72 21.88
C GLN A 130 0.20 -10.03 21.35
N LEU A 131 0.89 -10.94 22.00
CA LEU A 131 2.12 -11.52 21.47
C LEU A 131 1.76 -12.59 20.44
N CYS A 132 2.07 -12.29 19.18
CA CYS A 132 1.85 -13.23 18.08
C CYS A 132 3.16 -13.94 17.69
N HIS A 133 3.05 -15.19 17.32
CA HIS A 133 4.16 -15.98 16.82
C HIS A 133 3.89 -16.41 15.39
N TYR A 134 4.84 -16.10 14.50
CA TYR A 134 4.74 -16.40 13.07
C TYR A 134 5.89 -17.31 12.64
N ASP A 135 5.62 -18.17 11.67
CA ASP A 135 6.68 -18.90 10.98
C ASP A 135 7.29 -17.99 9.89
N TRP A 136 8.36 -17.29 10.24
CA TRP A 136 9.05 -16.35 9.37
C TRP A 136 9.68 -16.99 8.12
N PHE A 137 9.81 -18.31 8.10
CA PHE A 137 10.43 -19.06 7.00
C PHE A 137 9.41 -19.84 6.18
N LYS A 138 8.12 -19.65 6.44
CA LYS A 138 7.06 -20.31 5.69
C LYS A 138 7.03 -19.83 4.25
N GLU A 139 7.39 -20.73 3.34
CA GLU A 139 7.30 -20.47 1.91
C GLU A 139 5.89 -20.77 1.39
N ASN A 140 5.40 -19.88 0.52
CA ASN A 140 4.15 -20.03 -0.22
C ASN A 140 4.20 -19.20 -1.51
N LYS A 141 3.13 -19.22 -2.32
CA LYS A 141 3.11 -18.45 -3.57
C LYS A 141 3.14 -16.94 -3.36
N VAL A 142 2.60 -16.45 -2.23
CA VAL A 142 2.61 -15.00 -1.92
C VAL A 142 4.04 -14.56 -1.60
N THR A 143 4.78 -15.26 -0.74
CA THR A 143 6.19 -14.96 -0.45
C THR A 143 7.06 -15.04 -1.70
N THR A 144 6.83 -16.05 -2.56
CA THR A 144 7.53 -16.21 -3.83
C THR A 144 7.26 -15.02 -4.77
N LEU A 145 5.99 -14.59 -4.90
CA LEU A 145 5.62 -13.43 -5.71
C LEU A 145 6.23 -12.13 -5.18
N ILE A 146 6.17 -11.92 -3.87
CA ILE A 146 6.77 -10.75 -3.20
C ILE A 146 8.26 -10.65 -3.55
N SER A 147 9.01 -11.73 -3.36
CA SER A 147 10.43 -11.78 -3.68
C SER A 147 10.70 -11.48 -5.16
N ARG A 148 9.94 -12.09 -6.06
CA ARG A 148 10.08 -11.90 -7.50
C ARG A 148 9.81 -10.45 -7.93
N ILE A 149 8.69 -9.88 -7.49
CA ILE A 149 8.32 -8.49 -7.85
C ILE A 149 9.31 -7.50 -7.24
N ASN A 150 9.77 -7.72 -6.00
CA ASN A 150 10.76 -6.84 -5.38
C ASN A 150 12.10 -6.84 -6.15
N ASN A 151 12.53 -7.99 -6.68
CA ASN A 151 13.72 -8.05 -7.54
C ASN A 151 13.50 -7.28 -8.85
N ILE A 152 12.36 -7.49 -9.53
CA ILE A 152 11.99 -6.72 -10.74
C ILE A 152 12.01 -5.21 -10.44
N ARG A 153 11.46 -4.79 -9.30
CA ARG A 153 11.44 -3.37 -8.90
C ARG A 153 12.84 -2.80 -8.68
N LYS A 154 13.77 -3.58 -8.13
CA LYS A 154 15.17 -3.17 -7.94
C LYS A 154 15.91 -3.01 -9.28
N GLU A 155 15.63 -3.87 -10.22
CA GLU A 155 16.30 -3.94 -11.53
C GLU A 155 15.75 -2.90 -12.53
N ASN A 156 14.58 -2.32 -12.29
CA ASN A 156 13.90 -1.44 -13.21
C ASN A 156 13.57 -0.08 -12.57
N GLU A 157 14.26 0.96 -12.99
CA GLU A 157 14.10 2.33 -12.48
C GLU A 157 12.68 2.89 -12.67
N SER A 158 11.93 2.40 -13.66
CA SER A 158 10.55 2.81 -13.88
C SER A 158 9.64 2.60 -12.65
N TYR A 159 9.93 1.59 -11.84
CA TYR A 159 9.20 1.32 -10.60
C TYR A 159 9.62 2.20 -9.41
N GLN A 160 10.66 3.01 -9.57
CA GLN A 160 11.07 3.98 -8.56
C GLN A 160 10.31 5.32 -8.70
N GLN A 161 9.41 5.41 -9.69
CA GLN A 161 8.60 6.58 -9.97
C GLN A 161 7.11 6.21 -9.96
N THR A 162 6.26 7.15 -9.58
CA THR A 162 4.80 6.96 -9.59
C THR A 162 4.14 7.70 -10.76
N ASN A 163 4.72 8.81 -11.22
CA ASN A 163 4.08 9.71 -12.19
C ASN A 163 4.24 9.28 -13.67
N ASN A 164 4.91 8.18 -13.94
CA ASN A 164 5.18 7.65 -15.27
C ASN A 164 4.14 6.62 -15.76
N ILE A 165 3.01 6.50 -15.07
CA ILE A 165 1.96 5.52 -15.39
C ILE A 165 1.07 6.03 -16.52
N GLN A 166 0.78 5.13 -17.47
CA GLN A 166 -0.21 5.29 -18.52
C GLN A 166 -1.10 4.07 -18.59
N PHE A 167 -2.41 4.26 -18.48
CA PHE A 167 -3.39 3.20 -18.72
C PHE A 167 -3.70 3.11 -20.21
N LEU A 168 -3.69 1.89 -20.72
CA LEU A 168 -4.05 1.59 -22.12
C LEU A 168 -5.44 0.98 -22.15
N GLU A 169 -6.23 1.40 -23.13
CA GLU A 169 -7.54 0.80 -23.37
C GLU A 169 -7.36 -0.62 -23.93
N THR A 170 -7.97 -1.58 -23.27
CA THR A 170 -7.89 -3.00 -23.64
C THR A 170 -9.20 -3.56 -24.16
N GLY A 171 -10.29 -2.79 -24.12
CA GLY A 171 -11.63 -3.26 -24.47
C GLY A 171 -12.17 -4.32 -23.51
N ASN A 172 -11.58 -4.45 -22.32
CA ASN A 172 -11.99 -5.39 -21.28
C ASN A 172 -12.23 -4.61 -19.98
N ASP A 173 -13.43 -4.70 -19.45
CA ASP A 173 -13.83 -4.00 -18.21
C ASP A 173 -13.64 -4.84 -16.94
N GLN A 174 -13.11 -6.06 -17.07
CA GLN A 174 -12.78 -6.94 -15.93
C GLN A 174 -11.34 -6.74 -15.44
#